data_3312a0d562c79607ac707edefb59f55d
#
_entry.id   3312a0d562c79607ac707edefb59f55d
#
_cell.length_a   1.000
_cell.length_b   1.000
_cell.length_c   1.000
_cell.angle_alpha   90.00
_cell.angle_beta   90.00
_cell.angle_gamma   90.00
#
_symmetry.space_group_name_H-M   'P 1'
#
loop_
_entity.id
_entity.type
_entity.pdbx_description
1 polymer ?
#
loop_
_entity_poly.entity_id
_entity_poly.type
_entity_poly.pdbx_seq_one_letter_code
_entity_poly.pdbx_strand_id
1 'polypeptide(L)'
;MKYCVSSRQPKALLEKVDEIKIELRDYKAIPDFIDKYPDKTLILDMTYDIPEGFNWDMIKVYSDKMEGRFYCSLVNLGLVNECKNRGIKFYYKYSATSMFELQGLKDLGVSYIVVGTPLMFNLKKVKSYGVPLRAVPNLAYENYIPHQDGIIGGWVRPEDVCRYELYIDAFEFYHNTLEKEATLYHVYAENGKWPGNLALLIDYLGVDFDNKVLYDTDNFAIRRMNCGQKCLNGYACHYCASQLKFE
;
A
#
# COMPACT_ATOMS: atom_id res chain seq x y z
N MET A 1 5.53 11.80 -2.12
CA MET A 1 4.86 10.52 -1.72
C MET A 1 3.64 10.84 -0.86
N LYS A 2 2.51 10.20 -1.11
CA LYS A 2 1.32 10.30 -0.24
C LYS A 2 1.31 9.18 0.77
N TYR A 3 0.78 9.44 1.96
CA TYR A 3 0.65 8.45 3.03
C TYR A 3 -0.80 8.35 3.48
N CYS A 4 -1.28 7.11 3.60
CA CYS A 4 -2.64 6.77 4.01
C CYS A 4 -2.63 6.15 5.40
N VAL A 5 -3.49 6.68 6.30
CA VAL A 5 -3.70 6.13 7.64
C VAL A 5 -5.18 5.97 7.96
N SER A 6 -5.48 5.16 8.97
CA SER A 6 -6.84 4.96 9.49
C SER A 6 -7.43 6.25 10.07
N SER A 7 -8.72 6.47 9.83
CA SER A 7 -9.51 7.56 10.42
C SER A 7 -9.57 7.54 11.95
N ARG A 8 -9.18 6.42 12.56
CA ARG A 8 -9.14 6.23 14.01
C ARG A 8 -7.87 6.76 14.66
N GLN A 9 -6.92 7.24 13.87
CA GLN A 9 -5.70 7.86 14.38
C GLN A 9 -6.01 9.18 15.10
N PRO A 10 -5.14 9.60 16.05
CA PRO A 10 -5.29 10.90 16.69
C PRO A 10 -5.31 12.07 15.70
N LYS A 11 -6.07 13.13 16.03
CA LYS A 11 -6.21 14.33 15.20
C LYS A 11 -4.87 14.86 14.71
N ALA A 12 -3.86 14.93 15.58
CA ALA A 12 -2.52 15.43 15.24
C ALA A 12 -1.83 14.65 14.12
N LEU A 13 -2.13 13.34 13.98
CA LEU A 13 -1.63 12.53 12.88
C LEU A 13 -2.47 12.74 11.61
N LEU A 14 -3.80 12.79 11.76
CA LEU A 14 -4.71 13.00 10.62
C LEU A 14 -4.47 14.35 9.92
N GLU A 15 -4.03 15.37 10.64
CA GLU A 15 -3.66 16.66 10.06
C GLU A 15 -2.41 16.61 9.19
N LYS A 16 -1.51 15.67 9.46
CA LYS A 16 -0.22 15.53 8.73
C LYS A 16 -0.29 14.67 7.48
N VAL A 17 -1.19 13.70 7.43
CA VAL A 17 -1.27 12.75 6.31
C VAL A 17 -1.96 13.34 5.08
N ASP A 18 -1.77 12.72 3.93
CA ASP A 18 -2.44 13.12 2.68
C ASP A 18 -3.79 12.42 2.50
N GLU A 19 -3.92 11.21 3.02
CA GLU A 19 -5.06 10.34 2.80
C GLU A 19 -5.54 9.72 4.11
N ILE A 20 -6.86 9.70 4.30
CA ILE A 20 -7.52 9.14 5.49
C ILE A 20 -8.42 7.99 5.05
N LYS A 21 -8.19 6.80 5.62
CA LYS A 21 -8.97 5.60 5.35
C LYS A 21 -10.05 5.41 6.41
N ILE A 22 -11.31 5.39 5.97
CA ILE A 22 -12.51 5.23 6.79
C ILE A 22 -13.02 3.80 6.59
N GLU A 23 -13.14 3.02 7.65
CA GLU A 23 -13.74 1.69 7.57
C GLU A 23 -15.23 1.77 7.21
N LEU A 24 -15.73 0.80 6.45
CA LEU A 24 -17.12 0.77 6.00
C LEU A 24 -18.14 0.91 7.16
N ARG A 25 -17.85 0.31 8.30
CA ARG A 25 -18.73 0.43 9.50
C ARG A 25 -18.86 1.85 10.04
N ASP A 26 -17.89 2.70 9.74
CA ASP A 26 -17.83 4.10 10.19
C ASP A 26 -18.26 5.08 9.08
N TYR A 27 -18.86 4.59 7.98
CA TYR A 27 -19.21 5.40 6.80
C TYR A 27 -20.11 6.61 7.10
N LYS A 28 -20.91 6.54 8.17
CA LYS A 28 -21.77 7.65 8.62
C LYS A 28 -20.97 8.86 9.14
N ALA A 29 -19.70 8.68 9.48
CA ALA A 29 -18.82 9.76 9.89
C ALA A 29 -18.16 10.51 8.71
N ILE A 30 -18.35 10.07 7.46
CA ILE A 30 -17.75 10.69 6.27
C ILE A 30 -18.03 12.20 6.19
N PRO A 31 -19.27 12.72 6.43
CA PRO A 31 -19.54 14.16 6.40
C PRO A 31 -18.63 14.95 7.34
N ASP A 32 -18.45 14.46 8.57
CA ASP A 32 -17.61 15.12 9.58
C ASP A 32 -16.13 15.18 9.13
N PHE A 33 -15.66 14.11 8.46
CA PHE A 33 -14.30 14.09 7.90
C PHE A 33 -14.16 15.05 6.72
N ILE A 34 -15.15 15.15 5.85
CA ILE A 34 -15.15 16.11 4.72
C ILE A 34 -15.05 17.53 5.23
N ASP A 35 -15.83 17.88 6.25
CA ASP A 35 -15.87 19.23 6.79
C ASP A 35 -14.61 19.56 7.59
N LYS A 36 -14.06 18.60 8.30
CA LYS A 36 -12.88 18.78 9.15
C LYS A 36 -11.55 18.72 8.39
N TYR A 37 -11.47 17.95 7.32
CA TYR A 37 -10.26 17.71 6.54
C TYR A 37 -10.51 17.92 5.03
N PRO A 38 -10.89 19.15 4.60
CA PRO A 38 -11.36 19.41 3.23
C PRO A 38 -10.27 19.27 2.17
N ASP A 39 -9.01 19.33 2.57
CA ASP A 39 -7.83 19.19 1.70
C ASP A 39 -7.35 17.73 1.54
N LYS A 40 -7.82 16.82 2.39
CA LYS A 40 -7.37 15.42 2.37
C LYS A 40 -8.12 14.58 1.34
N THR A 41 -7.50 13.48 0.95
CA THR A 41 -8.17 12.41 0.20
C THR A 41 -8.85 11.46 1.19
N LEU A 42 -10.10 11.12 0.97
CA LEU A 42 -10.82 10.13 1.77
C LEU A 42 -10.94 8.82 1.01
N ILE A 43 -10.70 7.71 1.71
CA ILE A 43 -10.81 6.36 1.19
C ILE A 43 -11.80 5.59 2.04
N LEU A 44 -12.92 5.18 1.46
CA LEU A 44 -13.86 4.27 2.10
C LEU A 44 -13.38 2.83 1.90
N ASP A 45 -12.98 2.17 2.98
CA ASP A 45 -12.50 0.80 2.95
C ASP A 45 -13.66 -0.20 2.99
N MET A 46 -13.99 -0.77 1.85
CA MET A 46 -15.07 -1.72 1.66
C MET A 46 -14.60 -3.18 1.79
N THR A 47 -13.84 -3.46 2.84
CA THR A 47 -13.29 -4.80 3.12
C THR A 47 -14.33 -5.77 3.69
N TYR A 48 -15.36 -5.24 4.33
CA TYR A 48 -16.40 -6.03 4.98
C TYR A 48 -17.68 -6.07 4.16
N ASP A 49 -18.60 -6.93 4.58
CA ASP A 49 -19.95 -6.98 4.00
C ASP A 49 -20.63 -5.63 4.14
N ILE A 50 -21.38 -5.26 3.11
CA ILE A 50 -22.13 -4.01 3.11
C ILE A 50 -23.19 -4.06 4.22
N PRO A 51 -23.16 -3.13 5.18
CA PRO A 51 -24.11 -3.14 6.29
C PRO A 51 -25.52 -2.87 5.79
N GLU A 52 -26.50 -3.43 6.49
CA GLU A 52 -27.91 -3.13 6.26
C GLU A 52 -28.16 -1.61 6.32
N GLY A 53 -28.89 -1.11 5.35
CA GLY A 53 -29.17 0.33 5.23
C GLY A 53 -28.03 1.17 4.67
N PHE A 54 -26.96 0.56 4.13
CA PHE A 54 -25.94 1.28 3.39
C PHE A 54 -26.53 1.94 2.14
N ASN A 55 -26.22 3.23 1.97
CA ASN A 55 -26.81 4.02 0.89
C ASN A 55 -25.75 4.51 -0.09
N TRP A 56 -25.72 3.90 -1.28
CA TRP A 56 -24.82 4.27 -2.37
C TRP A 56 -25.01 5.70 -2.88
N ASP A 57 -26.24 6.23 -2.82
CA ASP A 57 -26.50 7.59 -3.30
C ASP A 57 -25.88 8.63 -2.36
N MET A 58 -25.85 8.36 -1.06
CA MET A 58 -25.07 9.16 -0.11
C MET A 58 -23.59 9.14 -0.43
N ILE A 59 -23.01 7.96 -0.72
CA ILE A 59 -21.59 7.84 -1.09
C ILE A 59 -21.30 8.62 -2.37
N LYS A 60 -22.22 8.60 -3.34
CA LYS A 60 -22.11 9.42 -4.56
C LYS A 60 -22.05 10.91 -4.23
N VAL A 61 -22.95 11.40 -3.37
CA VAL A 61 -22.96 12.80 -2.94
C VAL A 61 -21.63 13.19 -2.27
N TYR A 62 -21.07 12.32 -1.41
CA TYR A 62 -19.76 12.57 -0.78
C TYR A 62 -18.63 12.59 -1.81
N SER A 63 -18.66 11.66 -2.76
CA SER A 63 -17.69 11.60 -3.85
C SER A 63 -17.70 12.88 -4.69
N ASP A 64 -18.88 13.41 -4.99
CA ASP A 64 -19.03 14.65 -5.76
C ASP A 64 -18.52 15.87 -4.97
N LYS A 65 -18.90 15.97 -3.69
CA LYS A 65 -18.44 17.05 -2.79
C LYS A 65 -16.91 17.08 -2.68
N MET A 66 -16.26 15.93 -2.76
CA MET A 66 -14.80 15.79 -2.64
C MET A 66 -14.03 16.06 -3.96
N GLU A 67 -14.71 16.33 -5.07
CA GLU A 67 -14.11 16.72 -6.36
C GLU A 67 -12.95 15.81 -6.81
N GLY A 68 -13.17 14.50 -6.74
CA GLY A 68 -12.20 13.51 -7.18
C GLY A 68 -11.16 13.07 -6.14
N ARG A 69 -11.27 13.55 -4.89
CA ARG A 69 -10.45 13.12 -3.74
C ARG A 69 -11.16 12.09 -2.85
N PHE A 70 -12.17 11.42 -3.36
CA PHE A 70 -12.87 10.33 -2.71
C PHE A 70 -12.69 9.04 -3.50
N TYR A 71 -12.36 7.95 -2.81
CA TYR A 71 -12.15 6.64 -3.39
C TYR A 71 -12.82 5.55 -2.56
N CYS A 72 -13.30 4.49 -3.24
CA CYS A 72 -13.65 3.23 -2.59
C CYS A 72 -12.51 2.22 -2.76
N SER A 73 -12.02 1.65 -1.68
CA SER A 73 -11.08 0.54 -1.66
C SER A 73 -11.88 -0.77 -1.64
N LEU A 74 -11.88 -1.53 -2.73
CA LEU A 74 -12.74 -2.68 -2.93
C LEU A 74 -11.99 -4.00 -2.73
N VAL A 75 -12.61 -4.94 -2.03
CA VAL A 75 -12.20 -6.34 -1.95
C VAL A 75 -13.06 -7.20 -2.88
N ASN A 76 -14.35 -6.86 -2.99
CA ASN A 76 -15.32 -7.58 -3.81
C ASN A 76 -15.46 -6.92 -5.18
N LEU A 77 -15.08 -7.65 -6.24
CA LEU A 77 -15.21 -7.18 -7.62
C LEU A 77 -16.68 -6.96 -8.05
N GLY A 78 -17.65 -7.58 -7.38
CA GLY A 78 -19.07 -7.32 -7.60
C GLY A 78 -19.46 -5.86 -7.37
N LEU A 79 -18.72 -5.12 -6.55
CA LEU A 79 -18.97 -3.70 -6.26
C LEU A 79 -18.42 -2.74 -7.33
N VAL A 80 -17.61 -3.24 -8.26
CA VAL A 80 -17.03 -2.42 -9.34
C VAL A 80 -18.12 -1.75 -10.18
N ASN A 81 -19.17 -2.50 -10.51
CA ASN A 81 -20.28 -1.96 -11.30
C ASN A 81 -21.06 -0.86 -10.55
N GLU A 82 -21.22 -1.01 -9.22
CA GLU A 82 -21.83 0.02 -8.38
C GLU A 82 -21.04 1.33 -8.41
N CYS A 83 -19.72 1.23 -8.28
CA CYS A 83 -18.85 2.41 -8.37
C CYS A 83 -18.87 3.03 -9.76
N LYS A 84 -18.74 2.23 -10.82
CA LYS A 84 -18.73 2.71 -12.21
C LYS A 84 -20.04 3.40 -12.60
N ASN A 85 -21.17 2.79 -12.31
CA ASN A 85 -22.49 3.33 -12.67
C ASN A 85 -22.77 4.69 -11.98
N ARG A 86 -22.13 4.94 -10.85
CA ARG A 86 -22.25 6.20 -10.11
C ARG A 86 -21.10 7.18 -10.34
N GLY A 87 -20.09 6.79 -11.12
CA GLY A 87 -18.89 7.61 -11.34
C GLY A 87 -18.04 7.81 -10.10
N ILE A 88 -18.10 6.87 -9.13
CA ILE A 88 -17.29 6.88 -7.94
C ILE A 88 -15.92 6.27 -8.27
N LYS A 89 -14.85 6.96 -7.94
CA LYS A 89 -13.49 6.45 -8.11
C LYS A 89 -13.24 5.27 -7.16
N PHE A 90 -12.52 4.25 -7.64
CA PHE A 90 -12.25 3.07 -6.85
C PHE A 90 -10.89 2.46 -7.20
N TYR A 91 -10.38 1.63 -6.31
CA TYR A 91 -9.27 0.73 -6.58
C TYR A 91 -9.51 -0.63 -5.90
N TYR A 92 -8.85 -1.66 -6.42
CA TYR A 92 -8.90 -2.99 -5.85
C TYR A 92 -7.82 -3.15 -4.80
N LYS A 93 -8.18 -3.57 -3.58
CA LYS A 93 -7.29 -3.59 -2.42
C LYS A 93 -6.20 -4.65 -2.53
N TYR A 94 -6.48 -5.76 -3.20
CA TYR A 94 -5.48 -6.79 -3.38
C TYR A 94 -4.39 -6.36 -4.36
N SER A 95 -3.15 -6.74 -4.03
CA SER A 95 -2.00 -6.37 -4.82
C SER A 95 -1.96 -7.14 -6.13
N ALA A 96 -1.76 -6.44 -7.24
CA ALA A 96 -1.41 -7.06 -8.51
C ALA A 96 -0.02 -7.71 -8.39
N THR A 97 0.10 -8.95 -8.79
CA THR A 97 1.33 -9.75 -8.71
C THR A 97 1.93 -10.08 -10.07
N SER A 98 1.17 -9.86 -11.13
CA SER A 98 1.56 -10.12 -12.52
C SER A 98 1.20 -8.98 -13.45
N MET A 99 1.87 -8.91 -14.60
CA MET A 99 1.55 -7.94 -15.65
C MET A 99 0.15 -8.17 -16.25
N PHE A 100 -0.33 -9.41 -16.21
CA PHE A 100 -1.67 -9.76 -16.67
C PHE A 100 -2.75 -9.19 -15.73
N GLU A 101 -2.60 -9.36 -14.41
CA GLU A 101 -3.49 -8.75 -13.41
C GLU A 101 -3.49 -7.22 -13.50
N LEU A 102 -2.30 -6.64 -13.69
CA LEU A 102 -2.16 -5.20 -13.85
C LEU A 102 -2.95 -4.69 -15.07
N GLN A 103 -2.86 -5.39 -16.22
CA GLN A 103 -3.65 -5.06 -17.39
C GLN A 103 -5.14 -5.20 -17.11
N GLY A 104 -5.57 -6.29 -16.49
CA GLY A 104 -6.97 -6.52 -16.13
C GLY A 104 -7.53 -5.41 -15.22
N LEU A 105 -6.77 -4.98 -14.21
CA LEU A 105 -7.17 -3.87 -13.34
C LEU A 105 -7.25 -2.53 -14.09
N LYS A 106 -6.30 -2.27 -14.99
CA LYS A 106 -6.35 -1.09 -15.86
C LYS A 106 -7.60 -1.10 -16.73
N ASP A 107 -7.94 -2.23 -17.35
CA ASP A 107 -9.13 -2.38 -18.21
C ASP A 107 -10.43 -2.26 -17.39
N LEU A 108 -10.39 -2.63 -16.12
CA LEU A 108 -11.48 -2.36 -15.17
C LEU A 108 -11.62 -0.86 -14.84
N GLY A 109 -10.68 0.00 -15.23
CA GLY A 109 -10.74 1.43 -15.00
C GLY A 109 -10.49 1.83 -13.53
N VAL A 110 -9.67 1.08 -12.81
CA VAL A 110 -9.28 1.46 -11.44
C VAL A 110 -8.50 2.76 -11.42
N SER A 111 -8.65 3.52 -10.35
CA SER A 111 -7.95 4.81 -10.15
C SER A 111 -6.52 4.63 -9.60
N TYR A 112 -6.26 3.52 -8.94
CA TYR A 112 -4.96 3.09 -8.44
C TYR A 112 -4.79 1.59 -8.64
N ILE A 113 -3.55 1.16 -8.83
CA ILE A 113 -3.19 -0.25 -8.76
C ILE A 113 -2.30 -0.44 -7.53
N VAL A 114 -2.70 -1.36 -6.63
CA VAL A 114 -1.85 -1.79 -5.53
C VAL A 114 -0.82 -2.77 -6.09
N VAL A 115 0.46 -2.42 -5.93
CA VAL A 115 1.57 -3.20 -6.49
C VAL A 115 2.04 -4.24 -5.48
N GLY A 116 1.94 -5.50 -5.86
CA GLY A 116 2.46 -6.61 -5.06
C GLY A 116 3.96 -6.82 -5.26
N THR A 117 4.53 -7.65 -4.39
CA THR A 117 5.96 -7.94 -4.33
C THR A 117 6.60 -8.25 -5.69
N PRO A 118 6.07 -9.13 -6.54
CA PRO A 118 6.70 -9.43 -7.82
C PRO A 118 6.86 -8.21 -8.72
N LEU A 119 5.89 -7.31 -8.72
CA LEU A 119 5.93 -6.13 -9.59
C LEU A 119 6.83 -5.03 -9.04
N MET A 120 7.12 -5.01 -7.73
CA MET A 120 8.08 -4.09 -7.11
C MET A 120 9.50 -4.22 -7.69
N PHE A 121 9.83 -5.36 -8.30
CA PHE A 121 11.10 -5.59 -8.98
C PHE A 121 11.17 -5.07 -10.41
N ASN A 122 10.07 -4.50 -10.93
CA ASN A 122 10.02 -3.98 -12.31
C ASN A 122 9.16 -2.71 -12.42
N LEU A 123 9.30 -1.81 -11.44
CA LEU A 123 8.45 -0.63 -11.30
C LEU A 123 8.48 0.29 -12.52
N LYS A 124 9.61 0.40 -13.21
CA LYS A 124 9.71 1.20 -14.44
C LYS A 124 8.71 0.69 -15.50
N LYS A 125 8.63 -0.62 -15.71
CA LYS A 125 7.68 -1.23 -16.65
C LYS A 125 6.25 -1.11 -16.14
N VAL A 126 6.02 -1.31 -14.84
CA VAL A 126 4.69 -1.16 -14.21
C VAL A 126 4.18 0.28 -14.37
N LYS A 127 5.02 1.28 -14.10
CA LYS A 127 4.65 2.70 -14.26
C LYS A 127 4.28 3.07 -15.71
N SER A 128 4.87 2.40 -16.71
CA SER A 128 4.55 2.67 -18.13
C SER A 128 3.12 2.32 -18.52
N TYR A 129 2.37 1.59 -17.68
CA TYR A 129 0.93 1.36 -17.90
C TYR A 129 0.07 2.62 -17.68
N GLY A 130 0.63 3.67 -17.07
CA GLY A 130 -0.02 4.97 -16.97
C GLY A 130 -1.12 5.07 -15.91
N VAL A 131 -1.26 4.07 -15.03
CA VAL A 131 -2.16 4.11 -13.86
C VAL A 131 -1.36 4.47 -12.63
N PRO A 132 -1.85 5.36 -11.75
CA PRO A 132 -1.22 5.65 -10.47
C PRO A 132 -1.02 4.38 -9.63
N LEU A 133 0.13 4.29 -8.96
CA LEU A 133 0.53 3.10 -8.20
C LEU A 133 0.48 3.35 -6.69
N ARG A 134 -0.04 2.37 -5.98
CA ARG A 134 -0.05 2.30 -4.52
C ARG A 134 0.76 1.10 -4.08
N ALA A 135 1.44 1.17 -2.96
CA ALA A 135 2.16 0.03 -2.40
C ALA A 135 2.00 -0.05 -0.88
N VAL A 136 2.20 -1.25 -0.35
CA VAL A 136 2.29 -1.51 1.09
C VAL A 136 3.77 -1.72 1.43
N PRO A 137 4.46 -0.69 1.96
CA PRO A 137 5.92 -0.70 2.08
C PRO A 137 6.44 -1.68 3.12
N ASN A 138 5.64 -2.03 4.12
CA ASN A 138 6.02 -2.86 5.25
C ASN A 138 5.46 -4.30 5.21
N LEU A 139 4.93 -4.73 4.06
CA LEU A 139 4.39 -6.08 3.92
C LEU A 139 5.38 -6.98 3.18
N ALA A 140 5.77 -8.10 3.81
CA ALA A 140 6.54 -9.17 3.19
C ALA A 140 5.65 -10.40 2.98
N TYR A 141 5.80 -11.06 1.83
CA TYR A 141 5.07 -12.28 1.50
C TYR A 141 6.04 -13.47 1.41
N GLU A 142 5.74 -14.53 2.15
CA GLU A 142 6.54 -15.75 2.22
C GLU A 142 6.65 -16.50 0.90
N ASN A 143 5.57 -16.52 0.13
CA ASN A 143 5.39 -17.45 -0.98
C ASN A 143 6.18 -17.11 -2.27
N TYR A 144 6.97 -16.04 -2.28
CA TYR A 144 7.62 -15.57 -3.52
C TYR A 144 9.11 -15.77 -3.58
N ILE A 145 9.75 -16.28 -2.53
CA ILE A 145 11.17 -16.62 -2.56
C ILE A 145 11.35 -18.02 -1.95
N PRO A 146 11.72 -19.02 -2.74
CA PRO A 146 11.85 -20.40 -2.27
C PRO A 146 13.07 -20.64 -1.36
N HIS A 147 13.68 -19.61 -0.80
CA HIS A 147 14.82 -19.66 0.10
C HIS A 147 14.44 -19.10 1.46
N GLN A 148 15.12 -19.57 2.51
CA GLN A 148 14.91 -19.26 3.93
C GLN A 148 14.82 -17.75 4.29
N ASP A 149 15.01 -16.88 3.30
CA ASP A 149 15.12 -15.43 3.42
C ASP A 149 13.87 -14.71 2.87
N GLY A 150 12.68 -15.23 3.13
CA GLY A 150 11.38 -14.70 2.65
C GLY A 150 11.09 -13.20 2.91
N ILE A 151 11.88 -12.58 3.78
CA ILE A 151 11.85 -11.14 4.13
C ILE A 151 12.13 -10.22 2.93
N ILE A 152 12.76 -10.74 1.89
CA ILE A 152 13.33 -9.93 0.82
C ILE A 152 12.29 -9.46 -0.19
N GLY A 153 11.08 -10.05 -0.12
CA GLY A 153 10.07 -9.81 -1.13
C GLY A 153 9.31 -8.55 -0.94
N GLY A 154 9.22 -7.51 -1.30
CA GLY A 154 8.17 -6.51 -1.43
C GLY A 154 8.27 -5.28 -0.52
N TRP A 155 8.84 -5.39 0.66
CA TRP A 155 8.95 -4.28 1.57
C TRP A 155 10.00 -3.24 1.13
N VAL A 156 9.79 -2.00 1.54
CA VAL A 156 10.63 -0.85 1.23
C VAL A 156 11.27 -0.37 2.53
N ARG A 157 12.58 -0.13 2.55
CA ARG A 157 13.23 0.50 3.70
C ARG A 157 12.80 1.96 3.79
N PRO A 158 12.65 2.53 5.01
CA PRO A 158 12.38 3.96 5.16
C PRO A 158 13.40 4.84 4.41
N GLU A 159 14.67 4.47 4.45
CA GLU A 159 15.77 5.18 3.78
C GLU A 159 15.67 5.18 2.24
N ASP A 160 14.94 4.22 1.68
CA ASP A 160 14.79 4.08 0.23
C ASP A 160 13.53 4.76 -0.33
N VAL A 161 12.65 5.32 0.51
CA VAL A 161 11.37 5.93 0.08
C VAL A 161 11.56 6.91 -1.06
N CYS A 162 12.54 7.81 -0.96
CA CYS A 162 12.79 8.81 -2.00
C CYS A 162 13.06 8.22 -3.41
N ARG A 163 13.54 6.98 -3.47
CA ARG A 163 13.79 6.27 -4.74
C ARG A 163 12.51 5.67 -5.32
N TYR A 164 11.58 5.26 -4.45
CA TYR A 164 10.28 4.72 -4.84
C TYR A 164 9.28 5.81 -5.26
N GLU A 165 9.44 7.05 -4.80
CA GLU A 165 8.60 8.20 -5.18
C GLU A 165 8.55 8.47 -6.68
N LEU A 166 9.55 8.04 -7.43
CA LEU A 166 9.58 8.12 -8.89
C LEU A 166 8.52 7.21 -9.54
N TYR A 167 8.06 6.20 -8.84
CA TYR A 167 7.18 5.16 -9.40
C TYR A 167 5.89 4.99 -8.61
N ILE A 168 5.94 5.07 -7.30
CA ILE A 168 4.81 4.87 -6.39
C ILE A 168 4.22 6.21 -6.00
N ASP A 169 2.91 6.35 -6.12
CA ASP A 169 2.21 7.60 -5.85
C ASP A 169 1.71 7.68 -4.40
N ALA A 170 1.41 6.52 -3.77
CA ALA A 170 0.95 6.46 -2.39
C ALA A 170 1.41 5.20 -1.65
N PHE A 171 1.68 5.34 -0.36
CA PHE A 171 1.89 4.23 0.56
C PHE A 171 0.69 4.06 1.49
N GLU A 172 0.31 2.80 1.70
CA GLU A 172 -0.66 2.36 2.70
C GLU A 172 0.03 1.33 3.58
N PHE A 173 0.00 1.52 4.91
CA PHE A 173 0.68 0.60 5.81
C PHE A 173 -0.19 -0.62 6.13
N TYR A 174 0.44 -1.80 6.16
CA TYR A 174 -0.17 -2.97 6.75
C TYR A 174 0.10 -2.95 8.26
N HIS A 175 -0.92 -3.14 9.06
CA HIS A 175 -0.82 -3.10 10.52
C HIS A 175 -1.97 -3.88 11.15
N ASN A 176 -1.73 -4.35 12.37
CA ASN A 176 -2.73 -4.98 13.23
C ASN A 176 -3.20 -4.06 14.37
N THR A 177 -2.49 -2.95 14.62
CA THR A 177 -2.83 -1.97 15.66
C THR A 177 -2.65 -0.54 15.16
N LEU A 178 -3.41 0.39 15.74
CA LEU A 178 -3.27 1.83 15.44
C LEU A 178 -1.90 2.38 15.87
N GLU A 179 -1.35 1.87 16.96
CA GLU A 179 -0.03 2.26 17.45
C GLU A 179 1.07 1.91 16.43
N LYS A 180 1.01 0.72 15.86
CA LYS A 180 1.96 0.30 14.83
C LYS A 180 1.83 1.17 13.58
N GLU A 181 0.61 1.49 13.13
CA GLU A 181 0.40 2.39 11.99
C GLU A 181 1.01 3.77 12.24
N ALA A 182 0.81 4.35 13.42
CA ALA A 182 1.40 5.64 13.80
C ALA A 182 2.94 5.56 13.80
N THR A 183 3.51 4.48 14.32
CA THR A 183 4.97 4.24 14.30
C THR A 183 5.50 4.15 12.87
N LEU A 184 4.83 3.39 12.00
CA LEU A 184 5.19 3.27 10.58
C LEU A 184 5.14 4.63 9.89
N TYR A 185 4.06 5.41 10.10
CA TYR A 185 3.98 6.76 9.54
C TYR A 185 5.17 7.62 9.98
N HIS A 186 5.45 7.65 11.28
CA HIS A 186 6.56 8.43 11.82
C HIS A 186 7.92 8.03 11.21
N VAL A 187 8.16 6.73 11.07
CA VAL A 187 9.42 6.21 10.51
C VAL A 187 9.54 6.51 9.01
N TYR A 188 8.49 6.26 8.23
CA TYR A 188 8.54 6.37 6.79
C TYR A 188 8.37 7.81 6.27
N ALA A 189 7.50 8.59 6.89
CA ALA A 189 7.15 9.93 6.42
C ALA A 189 7.97 11.05 7.08
N GLU A 190 8.27 10.92 8.38
CA GLU A 190 8.91 12.00 9.13
C GLU A 190 10.42 11.79 9.28
N ASN A 191 10.86 10.59 9.65
CA ASN A 191 12.27 10.32 9.93
C ASN A 191 13.05 9.83 8.70
N GLY A 192 12.44 9.05 7.83
CA GLY A 192 13.08 8.45 6.66
C GLY A 192 14.24 7.51 7.01
N LYS A 193 14.36 7.08 8.28
CA LYS A 193 15.43 6.21 8.77
C LYS A 193 14.92 5.33 9.89
N TRP A 194 15.44 4.12 9.93
CA TRP A 194 15.20 3.18 11.01
C TRP A 194 16.50 2.51 11.48
N PRO A 195 17.09 2.96 12.58
CA PRO A 195 18.35 2.39 13.09
C PRO A 195 18.16 1.07 13.84
N GLY A 196 16.91 0.63 14.02
CA GLY A 196 16.56 -0.54 14.81
C GLY A 196 16.45 -1.83 14.00
N ASN A 197 15.88 -2.85 14.64
CA ASN A 197 15.58 -4.11 13.99
C ASN A 197 14.46 -3.92 12.96
N LEU A 198 14.74 -4.20 11.68
CA LEU A 198 13.77 -4.09 10.58
C LEU A 198 12.59 -5.04 10.73
N ALA A 199 12.77 -6.17 11.41
CA ALA A 199 11.68 -7.10 11.71
C ALA A 199 10.54 -6.44 12.50
N LEU A 200 10.80 -5.40 13.28
CA LEU A 200 9.75 -4.66 14.00
C LEU A 200 8.88 -3.79 13.09
N LEU A 201 9.38 -3.39 11.94
CA LEU A 201 8.61 -2.61 10.95
C LEU A 201 7.80 -3.49 10.00
N ILE A 202 8.32 -4.68 9.71
CA ILE A 202 7.73 -5.57 8.72
C ILE A 202 6.64 -6.38 9.39
N ASP A 203 5.44 -6.37 8.81
CA ASP A 203 4.41 -7.34 9.15
C ASP A 203 4.56 -8.54 8.23
N TYR A 204 4.83 -9.67 8.84
CA TYR A 204 4.97 -10.94 8.18
C TYR A 204 3.86 -11.89 8.62
N LEU A 205 3.15 -12.42 7.64
CA LEU A 205 2.09 -13.39 7.92
C LEU A 205 2.72 -14.76 8.22
N GLY A 206 3.02 -15.00 9.50
CA GLY A 206 3.31 -16.36 9.99
C GLY A 206 4.74 -16.67 10.43
N VAL A 207 5.64 -15.70 10.57
CA VAL A 207 6.99 -15.96 11.08
C VAL A 207 7.38 -14.96 12.15
N ASP A 208 7.74 -15.46 13.33
CA ASP A 208 8.44 -14.71 14.35
C ASP A 208 9.93 -14.62 13.97
N PHE A 209 10.46 -13.43 13.84
CA PHE A 209 11.88 -13.20 13.64
C PHE A 209 12.57 -13.02 14.99
N ASP A 210 13.26 -14.05 15.46
CA ASP A 210 14.07 -13.99 16.66
C ASP A 210 15.37 -13.18 16.45
N ASN A 211 15.76 -12.97 15.20
CA ASN A 211 17.01 -12.32 14.83
C ASN A 211 16.82 -10.89 14.35
N LYS A 212 17.75 -10.04 14.70
CA LYS A 212 17.84 -8.68 14.19
C LYS A 212 18.25 -8.69 12.71
N VAL A 213 17.43 -8.03 11.87
CA VAL A 213 17.67 -7.97 10.43
C VAL A 213 18.13 -6.58 10.03
N LEU A 214 19.27 -6.49 9.39
CA LEU A 214 19.86 -5.25 8.91
C LEU A 214 20.21 -5.36 7.42
N TYR A 215 20.10 -4.24 6.69
CA TYR A 215 20.61 -4.12 5.34
C TYR A 215 21.85 -3.24 5.28
N ASP A 216 22.81 -3.65 4.46
CA ASP A 216 24.14 -3.05 4.44
C ASP A 216 24.43 -2.14 3.23
N THR A 217 23.52 -1.97 2.27
CA THR A 217 23.90 -1.23 1.05
C THR A 217 22.93 -0.16 0.60
N ASP A 218 23.46 1.01 0.23
CA ASP A 218 22.72 2.15 -0.34
C ASP A 218 22.14 1.87 -1.72
N ASN A 219 22.64 0.86 -2.42
CA ASN A 219 22.22 0.55 -3.78
C ASN A 219 21.17 -0.56 -3.89
N PHE A 220 20.73 -1.12 -2.76
CA PHE A 220 19.81 -2.26 -2.75
C PHE A 220 18.50 -1.96 -3.48
N ALA A 221 17.86 -0.83 -3.18
CA ALA A 221 16.59 -0.45 -3.81
C ALA A 221 16.70 -0.29 -5.32
N ILE A 222 17.74 0.40 -5.80
CA ILE A 222 17.94 0.63 -7.25
C ILE A 222 18.10 -0.70 -7.98
N ARG A 223 18.94 -1.58 -7.45
CA ARG A 223 19.19 -2.89 -8.07
C ARG A 223 17.95 -3.77 -8.04
N ARG A 224 17.20 -3.72 -6.96
CA ARG A 224 15.95 -4.45 -6.80
C ARG A 224 14.87 -4.02 -7.79
N MET A 225 14.63 -2.71 -7.93
CA MET A 225 13.64 -2.16 -8.88
C MET A 225 13.92 -2.52 -10.34
N ASN A 226 15.16 -2.89 -10.67
CA ASN A 226 15.60 -3.18 -12.04
C ASN A 226 16.05 -4.64 -12.25
N CYS A 227 15.88 -5.53 -11.27
CA CYS A 227 16.47 -6.87 -11.35
C CYS A 227 15.74 -7.83 -12.29
N GLY A 228 14.47 -7.53 -12.65
CA GLY A 228 13.67 -8.38 -13.54
C GLY A 228 13.34 -9.78 -12.98
N GLN A 229 13.56 -10.00 -11.68
CA GLN A 229 13.22 -11.26 -10.96
C GLN A 229 13.81 -12.53 -11.53
N LYS A 230 15.02 -12.48 -12.03
CA LYS A 230 15.70 -13.64 -12.63
C LYS A 230 15.77 -14.87 -11.69
N CYS A 231 15.80 -14.62 -10.36
CA CYS A 231 15.77 -15.67 -9.35
C CYS A 231 14.48 -16.50 -9.35
N LEU A 232 13.34 -15.92 -9.72
CA LEU A 232 12.06 -16.64 -9.81
C LEU A 232 11.98 -17.55 -11.03
N ASN A 233 12.86 -17.34 -12.01
CA ASN A 233 12.95 -18.16 -13.22
C ASN A 233 14.01 -19.26 -13.11
N GLY A 234 14.38 -19.67 -11.89
CA GLY A 234 15.32 -20.75 -11.65
C GLY A 234 16.80 -20.38 -11.74
N TYR A 235 17.13 -19.10 -11.90
CA TYR A 235 18.53 -18.64 -11.85
C TYR A 235 18.96 -18.46 -10.38
N ALA A 236 20.09 -19.05 -10.02
CA ALA A 236 20.70 -18.86 -8.71
C ALA A 236 21.19 -17.42 -8.54
N CYS A 237 20.32 -16.53 -8.04
CA CYS A 237 20.69 -15.18 -7.69
C CYS A 237 20.60 -15.01 -6.17
N HIS A 238 21.73 -14.92 -5.51
CA HIS A 238 21.83 -14.75 -4.05
C HIS A 238 21.99 -13.29 -3.64
N TYR A 239 21.84 -12.32 -4.55
CA TYR A 239 22.13 -10.93 -4.25
C TYR A 239 21.28 -10.37 -3.09
N CYS A 240 19.98 -10.59 -3.11
CA CYS A 240 19.13 -10.09 -2.04
C CYS A 240 19.49 -10.71 -0.67
N ALA A 241 19.68 -12.03 -0.64
CA ALA A 241 20.09 -12.73 0.57
C ALA A 241 21.45 -12.24 1.10
N SER A 242 22.40 -11.96 0.22
CA SER A 242 23.72 -11.46 0.60
C SER A 242 23.72 -10.04 1.19
N GLN A 243 22.60 -9.32 1.08
CA GLN A 243 22.45 -7.97 1.65
C GLN A 243 21.82 -7.98 3.04
N LEU A 244 21.36 -9.15 3.51
CA LEU A 244 20.82 -9.30 4.86
C LEU A 244 21.94 -9.61 5.85
N LYS A 245 21.94 -8.90 6.96
CA LYS A 245 22.73 -9.24 8.13
C LYS A 245 21.79 -9.65 9.25
N PHE A 246 22.06 -10.79 9.83
CA PHE A 246 21.38 -11.31 11.02
C PHE A 246 22.33 -11.16 12.20
N GLU A 247 21.90 -10.48 13.26
CA GLU A 247 22.61 -10.34 14.54
C GLU A 247 21.84 -11.05 15.66
#